data_e9201d69bc548f118816735109b5999d
#
_entry.id   e9201d69bc548f118816735109b5999d
#
_cell.length_a   1.000
_cell.length_b   1.000
_cell.length_c   1.000
_cell.angle_alpha   90.00
_cell.angle_beta   90.00
_cell.angle_gamma   90.00
#
_symmetry.space_group_name_H-M   'P 1'
#
loop_
_entity.id
_entity.type
_entity.pdbx_description
1 polymer ?
#
loop_
_entity_poly.entity_id
_entity_poly.type
_entity_poly.pdbx_seq_one_letter_code
_entity_poly.pdbx_strand_id
1 'polypeptide(L)'
;ALSYLKRFPFDGIKLDKSFVFAMEESENAKIIVENIIGLGKAYSLAVTAEGVETAEQLKRLKQYHCDEAQGYFIGKPVALDALNLALLQS
;
A
#
# COMPACT_ATOMS: atom_id res chain seq x y z
N ALA A 1 0.63 -5.20 24.48
CA ALA A 1 0.43 -4.16 23.54
C ALA A 1 0.22 -4.68 22.12
N LEU A 2 1.28 -5.13 21.42
CA LEU A 2 1.09 -5.62 20.07
C LEU A 2 0.22 -6.88 20.02
N SER A 3 0.41 -7.76 20.99
CA SER A 3 -0.40 -8.98 21.04
C SER A 3 -1.86 -8.65 21.32
N TYR A 4 -2.11 -7.59 22.09
CA TYR A 4 -3.46 -7.13 22.34
C TYR A 4 -4.12 -6.60 21.06
N LEU A 5 -3.38 -5.82 20.28
CA LEU A 5 -3.88 -5.31 19.02
C LEU A 5 -4.24 -6.42 18.02
N LYS A 6 -3.49 -7.51 18.05
CA LYS A 6 -3.78 -8.65 17.17
C LYS A 6 -5.09 -9.35 17.51
N ARG A 7 -5.63 -9.11 18.70
CA ARG A 7 -6.88 -9.71 19.11
C ARG A 7 -8.11 -8.95 18.63
N PHE A 8 -7.91 -7.70 18.20
CA PHE A 8 -9.01 -6.95 17.61
C PHE A 8 -9.26 -7.44 16.20
N PRO A 9 -10.49 -7.24 15.69
CA PRO A 9 -10.82 -7.68 14.33
C PRO A 9 -10.24 -6.75 13.27
N PHE A 10 -8.99 -6.34 13.45
CA PHE A 10 -8.29 -5.54 12.47
C PHE A 10 -7.57 -6.49 11.53
N ASP A 11 -8.12 -6.66 10.33
CA ASP A 11 -7.46 -7.48 9.32
C ASP A 11 -6.29 -6.76 8.69
N GLY A 12 -6.31 -5.42 8.75
CA GLY A 12 -5.27 -4.63 8.15
C GLY A 12 -5.68 -3.16 8.05
N ILE A 13 -4.86 -2.42 7.35
CA ILE A 13 -5.07 -1.01 7.08
C ILE A 13 -5.36 -0.85 5.60
N LYS A 14 -6.43 -0.13 5.26
CA LYS A 14 -6.72 0.19 3.87
C LYS A 14 -6.32 1.64 3.61
N LEU A 15 -5.41 1.80 2.67
CA LEU A 15 -4.94 3.11 2.26
C LEU A 15 -5.85 3.60 1.14
N ASP A 16 -6.65 4.61 1.43
CA ASP A 16 -7.66 5.10 0.50
C ASP A 16 -7.02 5.63 -0.79
N LYS A 17 -7.78 5.54 -1.88
CA LYS A 17 -7.30 5.97 -3.19
C LYS A 17 -6.86 7.42 -3.22
N SER A 18 -7.43 8.27 -2.36
CA SER A 18 -7.04 9.67 -2.32
C SER A 18 -5.59 9.84 -1.89
N PHE A 19 -5.11 9.00 -0.97
CA PHE A 19 -3.71 9.01 -0.56
C PHE A 19 -2.80 8.51 -1.67
N VAL A 20 -3.22 7.46 -2.36
CA VAL A 20 -2.44 6.91 -3.47
C VAL A 20 -2.29 7.94 -4.58
N PHE A 21 -3.39 8.60 -4.93
CA PHE A 21 -3.37 9.66 -5.94
C PHE A 21 -2.46 10.81 -5.51
N ALA A 22 -2.57 11.23 -4.24
CA ALA A 22 -1.83 12.38 -3.73
C ALA A 22 -0.32 12.16 -3.74
N MET A 23 0.15 10.91 -3.69
CA MET A 23 1.58 10.62 -3.77
C MET A 23 2.24 11.19 -5.02
N GLU A 24 1.50 11.26 -6.12
CA GLU A 24 2.06 11.79 -7.36
C GLU A 24 2.15 13.30 -7.34
N GLU A 25 1.37 13.96 -6.48
CA GLU A 25 1.23 15.40 -6.45
C GLU A 25 2.06 16.08 -5.35
N SER A 26 2.43 15.35 -4.31
CA SER A 26 2.92 15.99 -3.09
C SER A 26 3.96 15.14 -2.38
N GLU A 27 5.09 15.77 -2.03
CA GLU A 27 6.09 15.13 -1.20
C GLU A 27 5.55 14.82 0.20
N ASN A 28 4.71 15.71 0.73
CA ASN A 28 4.09 15.47 2.04
C ASN A 28 3.22 14.21 2.01
N ALA A 29 2.49 14.02 0.92
CA ALA A 29 1.65 12.83 0.79
C ALA A 29 2.49 11.55 0.75
N LYS A 30 3.65 11.61 0.08
CA LYS A 30 4.56 10.45 0.07
C LYS A 30 5.02 10.10 1.47
N ILE A 31 5.36 11.11 2.27
CA ILE A 31 5.81 10.91 3.64
C ILE A 31 4.69 10.29 4.47
N ILE A 32 3.46 10.78 4.32
CA ILE A 32 2.30 10.25 5.05
C ILE A 32 2.08 8.79 4.69
N VAL A 33 2.09 8.46 3.41
CA VAL A 33 1.87 7.09 2.95
C VAL A 33 2.95 6.17 3.49
N GLU A 34 4.21 6.59 3.39
CA GLU A 34 5.33 5.81 3.90
C GLU A 34 5.19 5.55 5.41
N ASN A 35 4.77 6.56 6.15
CA ASN A 35 4.58 6.44 7.59
C ASN A 35 3.43 5.51 7.94
N ILE A 36 2.33 5.56 7.18
CA ILE A 36 1.20 4.65 7.41
C ILE A 36 1.62 3.20 7.17
N ILE A 37 2.37 2.95 6.10
CA ILE A 37 2.86 1.62 5.80
C ILE A 37 3.80 1.13 6.90
N GLY A 38 4.70 2.02 7.35
CA GLY A 38 5.61 1.70 8.45
C GLY A 38 4.88 1.37 9.74
N LEU A 39 3.80 2.12 10.03
CA LEU A 39 2.99 1.88 11.19
C LEU A 39 2.32 0.50 11.12
N GLY A 40 1.81 0.15 9.94
CA GLY A 40 1.24 -1.18 9.73
C GLY A 40 2.25 -2.27 10.05
N LYS A 41 3.49 -2.12 9.57
CA LYS A 41 4.53 -3.11 9.85
C LYS A 41 4.85 -3.19 11.34
N ALA A 42 4.88 -2.05 12.02
CA ALA A 42 5.16 -2.02 13.45
C ALA A 42 4.12 -2.78 14.25
N TYR A 43 2.87 -2.78 13.80
CA TYR A 43 1.77 -3.45 14.48
C TYR A 43 1.40 -4.79 13.84
N SER A 44 2.17 -5.25 12.88
CA SER A 44 1.92 -6.52 12.17
C SER A 44 0.56 -6.52 11.47
N LEU A 45 0.19 -5.38 10.92
CA LEU A 45 -1.04 -5.21 10.13
C LEU A 45 -0.67 -5.07 8.67
N ALA A 46 -1.33 -5.83 7.82
CA ALA A 46 -1.15 -5.70 6.38
C ALA A 46 -1.74 -4.38 5.91
N VAL A 47 -1.05 -3.71 5.00
CA VAL A 47 -1.54 -2.47 4.40
C VAL A 47 -1.89 -2.74 2.95
N THR A 48 -3.14 -2.43 2.58
CA THR A 48 -3.63 -2.57 1.22
C THR A 48 -3.89 -1.19 0.63
N ALA A 49 -3.22 -0.88 -0.47
CA ALA A 49 -3.44 0.37 -1.17
C ALA A 49 -4.58 0.21 -2.17
N GLU A 50 -5.56 1.11 -2.12
CA GLU A 50 -6.71 1.09 -3.00
C GLU A 50 -6.57 2.12 -4.11
N GLY A 51 -7.19 1.84 -5.24
CA GLY A 51 -7.24 2.81 -6.33
C GLY A 51 -5.89 3.03 -7.02
N VAL A 52 -5.08 1.99 -7.12
CA VAL A 52 -3.82 2.08 -7.85
C VAL A 52 -4.12 2.10 -9.34
N GLU A 53 -3.72 3.18 -10.00
CA GLU A 53 -4.05 3.40 -11.41
C GLU A 53 -2.84 3.43 -12.33
N THR A 54 -1.64 3.57 -11.80
CA THR A 54 -0.44 3.70 -12.61
C THR A 54 0.68 2.81 -12.13
N ALA A 55 1.58 2.47 -13.04
CA ALA A 55 2.78 1.72 -12.70
C ALA A 55 3.68 2.50 -11.73
N GLU A 56 3.69 3.82 -11.85
CA GLU A 56 4.49 4.67 -10.95
C GLU A 56 4.00 4.58 -9.52
N GLN A 57 2.67 4.61 -9.33
CA GLN A 57 2.09 4.43 -8.00
C GLN A 57 2.47 3.07 -7.43
N LEU A 58 2.36 2.04 -8.25
CA LEU A 58 2.68 0.68 -7.83
C LEU A 58 4.13 0.55 -7.41
N LYS A 59 5.04 1.11 -8.20
CA LYS A 59 6.48 1.07 -7.90
C LYS A 59 6.78 1.76 -6.58
N ARG A 60 6.16 2.91 -6.33
CA ARG A 60 6.37 3.65 -5.09
C ARG A 60 5.86 2.87 -3.89
N LEU A 61 4.67 2.29 -4.01
CA LEU A 61 4.11 1.48 -2.93
C LEU A 61 5.00 0.30 -2.62
N LYS A 62 5.56 -0.33 -3.65
CA LYS A 62 6.48 -1.45 -3.44
C LYS A 62 7.76 -0.99 -2.76
N GLN A 63 8.28 0.18 -3.12
CA GLN A 63 9.45 0.74 -2.45
C GLN A 63 9.20 0.97 -0.97
N TYR A 64 7.97 1.35 -0.62
CA TYR A 64 7.59 1.57 0.78
C TYR A 64 7.23 0.27 1.50
N HIS A 65 7.27 -0.86 0.80
CA HIS A 65 6.95 -2.18 1.37
C HIS A 65 5.47 -2.33 1.74
N CYS A 66 4.59 -1.70 0.96
CA CYS A 66 3.16 -1.94 1.07
C CYS A 66 2.89 -3.42 0.79
N ASP A 67 1.93 -4.00 1.50
CA ASP A 67 1.69 -5.44 1.40
C ASP A 67 0.87 -5.83 0.19
N GLU A 68 -0.18 -5.06 -0.12
CA GLU A 68 -1.09 -5.36 -1.22
C GLU A 68 -1.53 -4.10 -1.93
N ALA A 69 -1.95 -4.26 -3.17
CA ALA A 69 -2.49 -3.17 -3.96
C ALA A 69 -3.66 -3.66 -4.79
N GLN A 70 -4.64 -2.78 -5.02
CA GLN A 70 -5.79 -3.05 -5.88
C GLN A 70 -6.16 -1.78 -6.63
N GLY A 71 -6.88 -1.93 -7.75
CA GLY A 71 -7.34 -0.79 -8.53
C GLY A 71 -7.49 -1.14 -10.00
N TYR A 72 -7.82 -0.14 -10.82
CA TYR A 72 -8.05 -0.36 -12.25
C TYR A 72 -6.84 -0.95 -12.95
N PHE A 73 -5.66 -0.56 -12.53
CA PHE A 73 -4.43 -1.03 -13.15
C PHE A 73 -4.17 -2.50 -12.84
N ILE A 74 -4.56 -2.95 -11.66
CA ILE A 74 -4.27 -4.30 -11.17
C ILE A 74 -5.51 -5.19 -11.20
N GLY A 75 -6.68 -4.60 -10.90
CA GLY A 75 -7.92 -5.33 -10.67
C GLY A 75 -8.09 -5.67 -9.21
N LYS A 76 -8.31 -6.95 -8.91
CA LYS A 76 -8.47 -7.39 -7.53
C LYS A 76 -7.16 -7.25 -6.75
N PRO A 77 -7.21 -7.26 -5.43
CA PRO A 77 -5.99 -7.11 -4.61
C PRO A 77 -4.93 -8.15 -4.95
N VAL A 78 -3.68 -7.69 -5.02
CA VAL A 78 -2.53 -8.54 -5.33
C VAL A 78 -1.41 -8.22 -4.35
N ALA A 79 -0.75 -9.26 -3.84
CA ALA A 79 0.41 -9.09 -2.98
C ALA A 79 1.56 -8.52 -3.80
N LEU A 80 2.14 -7.42 -3.32
CA LEU A 80 3.17 -6.72 -4.09
C LEU A 80 4.48 -7.51 -4.18
N ASP A 81 4.77 -8.33 -3.19
CA ASP A 81 5.98 -9.14 -3.23
C ASP A 81 5.96 -10.14 -4.39
N ALA A 82 4.77 -10.58 -4.79
CA ALA A 82 4.62 -11.55 -5.87
C ALA A 82 4.58 -10.90 -7.25
N LEU A 83 4.44 -9.58 -7.32
CA LEU A 83 4.33 -8.87 -8.59
C LEU A 83 5.71 -8.65 -9.21
N ASN A 84 5.81 -8.98 -10.49
CA ASN A 84 6.98 -8.65 -11.27
C ASN A 84 6.73 -7.30 -11.96
N LEU A 85 7.29 -6.25 -11.42
CA LEU A 85 7.07 -4.90 -11.94
C LEU A 85 7.57 -4.73 -13.37
N ALA A 86 8.55 -5.53 -13.79
CA ALA A 86 9.04 -5.45 -15.15
C ALA A 86 7.96 -5.82 -16.18
N LEU A 87 7.08 -6.76 -15.82
CA LEU A 87 5.97 -7.14 -16.70
C LEU A 87 4.94 -6.03 -16.83
N LEU A 88 4.80 -5.22 -15.79
CA LEU A 88 3.83 -4.13 -15.77
C LEU A 88 4.30 -2.93 -16.60
N GLN A 89 5.59 -2.85 -16.89
CA GLN A 89 6.17 -1.75 -17.64
C GLN A 89 6.24 -2.01 -19.14
N SER A 90 6.03 -3.24 -19.50
CA SER A 90 6.01 -3.59 -20.92
C SER A 90 4.63 -3.41 -21.52
#